data_e985904a79531fc3f35617b89f34cea8
#
_entry.id   e985904a79531fc3f35617b89f34cea8
#
_cell.length_a   1.000
_cell.length_b   1.000
_cell.length_c   1.000
_cell.angle_alpha   90.00
_cell.angle_beta   90.00
_cell.angle_gamma   90.00
#
_symmetry.space_group_name_H-M   'P 1'
#
loop_
_entity.id
_entity.type
_entity.pdbx_description
1 polymer ?
#
loop_
_entity_poly.entity_id
_entity_poly.type
_entity_poly.pdbx_seq_one_letter_code
_entity_poly.pdbx_strand_id
1 'polypeptide(L)'
;MPDLAARAQVDYDCWILYGTVPTAASASQACKTALDSSLLRLETAARPAPAPVPAPAPAPVPAPAPAPAPSSDFTVYFDFDSWTIKAEQLKVLDSVIATARTGGQSNINIVGHTDTSGDADYNQRLSVRRANVVVEALVTMGARRAALHASGVGETDLAVQTGDGVREERNRRTVITLQP
;
A
#
# COMPACT_ATOMS: atom_id res chain seq x y z
N MET A 1 26.53 39.29 3.72
CA MET A 1 26.61 39.48 5.19
C MET A 1 27.29 40.78 5.64
N PRO A 2 28.42 41.23 5.08
CA PRO A 2 29.07 42.48 5.54
C PRO A 2 28.15 43.71 5.50
N ASP A 3 27.31 43.84 4.49
CA ASP A 3 26.42 44.99 4.31
C ASP A 3 25.34 45.13 5.41
N LEU A 4 24.84 44.00 5.94
CA LEU A 4 23.84 44.00 7.01
C LEU A 4 24.45 44.41 8.35
N ALA A 5 25.66 43.96 8.64
CA ALA A 5 26.39 44.34 9.85
C ALA A 5 26.78 45.80 9.84
N ALA A 6 27.27 46.31 8.69
CA ALA A 6 27.57 47.71 8.51
C ALA A 6 26.33 48.60 8.68
N ARG A 7 25.18 48.16 8.18
CA ARG A 7 23.90 48.89 8.33
C ARG A 7 23.45 48.95 9.78
N ALA A 8 23.50 47.84 10.49
CA ALA A 8 23.16 47.81 11.93
C ALA A 8 24.05 48.73 12.76
N GLN A 9 25.34 48.82 12.41
CA GLN A 9 26.27 49.78 13.06
C GLN A 9 25.87 51.24 12.82
N VAL A 10 25.52 51.60 11.57
CA VAL A 10 25.06 52.97 11.27
C VAL A 10 23.76 53.30 12.01
N ASP A 11 22.82 52.36 12.07
CA ASP A 11 21.57 52.56 12.76
C ASP A 11 21.77 52.68 14.30
N TYR A 12 22.74 51.98 14.88
CA TYR A 12 23.14 52.07 16.27
C TYR A 12 23.81 53.44 16.57
N ASP A 13 24.73 53.86 15.72
CA ASP A 13 25.40 55.16 15.88
C ASP A 13 24.40 56.34 15.79
N CYS A 14 23.44 56.23 14.87
CA CYS A 14 22.31 57.14 14.75
C CYS A 14 21.49 57.21 16.03
N TRP A 15 21.11 56.05 16.63
CA TRP A 15 20.33 56.00 17.84
C TRP A 15 21.06 56.60 19.03
N ILE A 16 22.35 56.37 19.22
CA ILE A 16 23.18 56.95 20.25
C ILE A 16 23.30 58.48 20.09
N LEU A 17 23.60 58.94 18.87
CA LEU A 17 23.79 60.35 18.56
C LEU A 17 22.54 61.18 18.91
N TYR A 18 21.37 60.74 18.47
CA TYR A 18 20.12 61.47 18.70
C TYR A 18 19.48 61.17 20.07
N GLY A 19 19.87 60.10 20.74
CA GLY A 19 19.35 59.75 22.09
C GLY A 19 19.83 60.70 23.18
N THR A 20 20.92 61.41 22.95
CA THR A 20 21.50 62.40 23.90
C THR A 20 20.96 63.84 23.72
N VAL A 21 20.15 64.06 22.67
CA VAL A 21 19.61 65.39 22.34
C VAL A 21 18.13 65.46 22.69
N PRO A 22 17.71 66.23 23.70
CA PRO A 22 16.31 66.25 24.16
C PRO A 22 15.28 66.67 23.11
N THR A 23 15.68 67.50 22.12
CA THR A 23 14.82 67.98 21.06
C THR A 23 14.69 67.02 19.85
N ALA A 24 15.44 65.92 19.86
CA ALA A 24 15.50 64.98 18.74
C ALA A 24 14.85 63.63 19.04
N ALA A 25 13.90 63.59 19.93
CA ALA A 25 13.27 62.34 20.39
C ALA A 25 12.62 61.52 19.27
N SER A 26 12.00 62.19 18.29
CA SER A 26 11.43 61.52 17.12
C SER A 26 12.48 60.87 16.17
N ALA A 27 13.61 61.56 16.00
CA ALA A 27 14.75 61.03 15.20
C ALA A 27 15.39 59.84 15.94
N SER A 28 15.62 59.94 17.24
CA SER A 28 16.11 58.81 18.06
C SER A 28 15.22 57.61 17.98
N GLN A 29 13.89 57.76 18.05
CA GLN A 29 12.92 56.68 17.93
C GLN A 29 12.98 56.03 16.53
N ALA A 30 13.11 56.84 15.48
CA ALA A 30 13.24 56.29 14.10
C ALA A 30 14.51 55.46 13.94
N CYS A 31 15.65 55.98 14.47
CA CYS A 31 16.93 55.24 14.44
C CYS A 31 16.86 53.92 15.25
N LYS A 32 16.18 53.91 16.38
CA LYS A 32 15.96 52.71 17.18
C LYS A 32 15.14 51.67 16.41
N THR A 33 14.05 52.07 15.75
CA THR A 33 13.24 51.19 14.93
C THR A 33 14.03 50.61 13.75
N ALA A 34 14.90 51.43 13.13
CA ALA A 34 15.76 50.95 12.09
C ALA A 34 16.79 49.93 12.61
N LEU A 35 17.39 50.18 13.77
CA LEU A 35 18.33 49.26 14.43
C LEU A 35 17.65 47.91 14.76
N ASP A 36 16.48 47.91 15.37
CA ASP A 36 15.74 46.71 15.72
C ASP A 36 15.43 45.87 14.44
N SER A 37 15.08 46.55 13.35
CA SER A 37 14.85 45.91 12.05
C SER A 37 16.11 45.31 11.43
N SER A 38 17.25 46.00 11.57
CA SER A 38 18.56 45.54 11.06
C SER A 38 19.06 44.34 11.87
N LEU A 39 18.91 44.35 13.19
CA LEU A 39 19.24 43.24 14.09
C LEU A 39 18.42 42.00 13.77
N LEU A 40 17.11 42.14 13.60
CA LEU A 40 16.22 41.01 13.25
C LEU A 40 16.64 40.36 11.92
N ARG A 41 17.06 41.17 10.93
CA ARG A 41 17.59 40.66 9.66
C ARG A 41 18.92 39.94 9.82
N LEU A 42 19.81 40.43 10.67
CA LEU A 42 21.07 39.75 11.02
C LEU A 42 20.80 38.40 11.71
N GLU A 43 19.91 38.34 12.67
CA GLU A 43 19.52 37.08 13.36
C GLU A 43 18.95 36.07 12.36
N THR A 44 18.07 36.54 11.46
CA THR A 44 17.45 35.68 10.44
C THR A 44 18.51 35.17 9.45
N ALA A 45 19.47 36.01 9.06
CA ALA A 45 20.54 35.66 8.15
C ALA A 45 21.62 34.77 8.80
N ALA A 46 21.85 34.92 10.11
CA ALA A 46 22.78 34.11 10.90
C ALA A 46 22.23 32.76 11.34
N ARG A 47 20.87 32.56 11.26
CA ARG A 47 20.26 31.27 11.57
C ARG A 47 20.76 30.26 10.56
N PRO A 48 21.46 29.18 10.99
CA PRO A 48 21.83 28.10 10.06
C PRO A 48 20.55 27.58 9.39
N ALA A 49 20.60 27.41 8.08
CA ALA A 49 19.53 26.72 7.37
C ALA A 49 19.27 25.40 8.09
N PRO A 50 18.00 25.03 8.34
CA PRO A 50 17.71 23.72 8.91
C PRO A 50 18.46 22.69 8.06
N ALA A 51 19.27 21.88 8.72
CA ALA A 51 19.97 20.79 8.04
C ALA A 51 18.96 20.03 7.17
N PRO A 52 19.28 19.71 5.92
CA PRO A 52 18.39 18.89 5.11
C PRO A 52 18.03 17.67 5.94
N VAL A 53 16.74 17.50 6.21
CA VAL A 53 16.23 16.30 6.89
C VAL A 53 16.79 15.13 6.07
N PRO A 54 17.60 14.24 6.66
CA PRO A 54 18.09 13.09 5.92
C PRO A 54 16.86 12.42 5.30
N ALA A 55 16.91 12.25 3.98
CA ALA A 55 15.85 11.53 3.29
C ALA A 55 15.60 10.22 4.07
N PRO A 56 14.37 9.85 4.36
CA PRO A 56 14.09 8.60 5.06
C PRO A 56 14.88 7.51 4.32
N ALA A 57 15.74 6.81 5.08
CA ALA A 57 16.48 5.68 4.52
C ALA A 57 15.48 4.81 3.74
N PRO A 58 15.79 4.39 2.51
CA PRO A 58 14.90 3.50 1.78
C PRO A 58 14.52 2.38 2.75
N ALA A 59 13.21 2.18 2.93
CA ALA A 59 12.71 1.11 3.77
C ALA A 59 13.48 -0.16 3.37
N PRO A 60 13.96 -0.97 4.32
CA PRO A 60 14.66 -2.20 3.98
C PRO A 60 13.77 -2.94 2.98
N VAL A 61 14.31 -3.17 1.78
CA VAL A 61 13.64 -3.98 0.77
C VAL A 61 13.25 -5.26 1.50
N PRO A 62 11.96 -5.62 1.58
CA PRO A 62 11.59 -6.86 2.25
C PRO A 62 12.48 -7.95 1.66
N ALA A 63 13.16 -8.68 2.53
CA ALA A 63 13.98 -9.80 2.11
C ALA A 63 13.12 -10.64 1.16
N PRO A 64 13.65 -11.11 0.01
CA PRO A 64 12.89 -11.95 -0.88
C PRO A 64 12.27 -13.05 -0.03
N ALA A 65 10.95 -13.14 -0.06
CA ALA A 65 10.24 -14.20 0.65
C ALA A 65 10.93 -15.52 0.27
N PRO A 66 11.16 -16.44 1.22
CA PRO A 66 11.75 -17.74 0.90
C PRO A 66 11.00 -18.30 -0.30
N ALA A 67 11.74 -18.74 -1.32
CA ALA A 67 11.16 -19.29 -2.55
C ALA A 67 10.05 -20.26 -2.14
N PRO A 68 8.82 -20.11 -2.65
CA PRO A 68 7.73 -20.99 -2.26
C PRO A 68 8.19 -22.42 -2.52
N ALA A 69 8.03 -23.29 -1.53
CA ALA A 69 8.17 -24.73 -1.74
C ALA A 69 7.32 -25.11 -2.96
N PRO A 70 7.71 -26.10 -3.77
CA PRO A 70 7.02 -26.42 -5.00
C PRO A 70 5.52 -26.64 -4.74
N SER A 71 4.74 -25.61 -5.00
CA SER A 71 3.30 -25.63 -4.87
C SER A 71 2.74 -26.14 -6.20
N SER A 72 1.82 -27.10 -6.12
CA SER A 72 1.07 -27.51 -7.30
C SER A 72 -0.23 -26.71 -7.34
N ASP A 73 -0.35 -25.84 -8.33
CA ASP A 73 -1.52 -25.00 -8.52
C ASP A 73 -2.49 -25.62 -9.54
N PHE A 74 -3.76 -25.67 -9.16
CA PHE A 74 -4.85 -26.12 -10.02
C PHE A 74 -5.91 -25.03 -10.13
N THR A 75 -6.55 -24.91 -11.28
CA THR A 75 -7.57 -23.88 -11.51
C THR A 75 -8.88 -24.51 -11.98
N VAL A 76 -9.97 -24.13 -11.33
CA VAL A 76 -11.35 -24.50 -11.68
C VAL A 76 -12.05 -23.26 -12.19
N TYR A 77 -12.67 -23.32 -13.37
CA TYR A 77 -13.39 -22.21 -14.01
C TYR A 77 -14.90 -22.35 -13.84
N PHE A 78 -15.58 -21.19 -13.79
CA PHE A 78 -17.02 -21.09 -13.60
C PHE A 78 -17.69 -20.27 -14.69
N ASP A 79 -18.96 -20.59 -14.93
CA ASP A 79 -19.81 -19.78 -15.78
C ASP A 79 -20.10 -18.41 -15.15
N PHE A 80 -20.61 -17.51 -15.99
CA PHE A 80 -21.06 -16.21 -15.53
C PHE A 80 -22.16 -16.37 -14.48
N ASP A 81 -22.04 -15.58 -13.41
CA ASP A 81 -23.00 -15.59 -12.27
C ASP A 81 -23.30 -16.98 -11.70
N SER A 82 -22.32 -17.88 -11.75
CA SER A 82 -22.47 -19.27 -11.30
C SER A 82 -21.37 -19.71 -10.34
N TRP A 83 -21.70 -20.62 -9.45
CA TRP A 83 -20.80 -21.36 -8.56
C TRP A 83 -20.90 -22.87 -8.77
N THR A 84 -21.57 -23.31 -9.84
CA THR A 84 -21.72 -24.73 -10.16
C THR A 84 -20.46 -25.26 -10.85
N ILE A 85 -19.90 -26.36 -10.32
CA ILE A 85 -18.73 -27.02 -10.90
C ILE A 85 -19.21 -27.86 -12.09
N LYS A 86 -18.63 -27.61 -13.27
CA LYS A 86 -18.90 -28.40 -14.47
C LYS A 86 -18.26 -29.79 -14.37
N ALA A 87 -18.86 -30.78 -15.04
CA ALA A 87 -18.34 -32.17 -15.06
C ALA A 87 -16.87 -32.26 -15.54
N GLU A 88 -16.48 -31.42 -16.50
CA GLU A 88 -15.10 -31.33 -16.98
C GLU A 88 -14.13 -30.79 -15.93
N GLN A 89 -14.59 -29.92 -15.02
CA GLN A 89 -13.79 -29.37 -13.94
C GLN A 89 -13.61 -30.38 -12.78
N LEU A 90 -14.47 -31.38 -12.67
CA LEU A 90 -14.29 -32.46 -11.69
C LEU A 90 -13.00 -33.24 -11.89
N LYS A 91 -12.54 -33.39 -13.15
CA LYS A 91 -11.25 -34.02 -13.47
C LYS A 91 -10.05 -33.25 -12.88
N VAL A 92 -10.17 -31.93 -12.78
CA VAL A 92 -9.15 -31.11 -12.12
C VAL A 92 -9.11 -31.44 -10.62
N LEU A 93 -10.27 -31.58 -9.99
CA LEU A 93 -10.36 -31.95 -8.57
C LEU A 93 -9.84 -33.38 -8.32
N ASP A 94 -10.09 -34.35 -9.23
CA ASP A 94 -9.47 -35.69 -9.15
C ASP A 94 -7.93 -35.58 -9.15
N SER A 95 -7.37 -34.72 -10.00
CA SER A 95 -5.92 -34.46 -10.06
C SER A 95 -5.40 -33.82 -8.77
N VAL A 96 -6.15 -32.89 -8.16
CA VAL A 96 -5.84 -32.30 -6.85
C VAL A 96 -5.73 -33.39 -5.78
N ILE A 97 -6.74 -34.29 -5.70
CA ILE A 97 -6.76 -35.38 -4.72
C ILE A 97 -5.60 -36.36 -4.94
N ALA A 98 -5.34 -36.72 -6.21
CA ALA A 98 -4.24 -37.63 -6.55
C ALA A 98 -2.89 -37.01 -6.13
N THR A 99 -2.65 -35.74 -6.45
CA THR A 99 -1.41 -35.03 -6.10
C THR A 99 -1.27 -34.87 -4.58
N ALA A 100 -2.34 -34.51 -3.89
CA ALA A 100 -2.31 -34.39 -2.41
C ALA A 100 -1.95 -35.71 -1.71
N ARG A 101 -2.45 -36.84 -2.23
CA ARG A 101 -2.17 -38.16 -1.68
C ARG A 101 -0.71 -38.62 -1.92
N THR A 102 -0.18 -38.34 -3.10
CA THR A 102 1.19 -38.76 -3.47
C THR A 102 2.24 -37.82 -2.88
N GLY A 103 1.93 -36.53 -2.76
CA GLY A 103 2.85 -35.51 -2.28
C GLY A 103 2.91 -35.34 -0.77
N GLY A 104 2.10 -36.07 0.03
CA GLY A 104 2.04 -35.94 1.49
C GLY A 104 1.61 -34.55 1.95
N GLN A 105 0.88 -33.82 1.09
CA GLN A 105 0.54 -32.42 1.32
C GLN A 105 -0.56 -32.29 2.37
N SER A 106 -0.33 -31.43 3.35
CA SER A 106 -1.17 -31.31 4.54
C SER A 106 -2.12 -30.13 4.50
N ASN A 107 -1.85 -29.14 3.65
CA ASN A 107 -2.64 -27.93 3.52
C ASN A 107 -3.03 -27.67 2.08
N ILE A 108 -4.31 -27.34 1.85
CA ILE A 108 -4.88 -27.02 0.55
C ILE A 108 -5.57 -25.67 0.67
N ASN A 109 -5.01 -24.65 0.03
CA ASN A 109 -5.61 -23.32 -0.03
C ASN A 109 -6.49 -23.20 -1.26
N ILE A 110 -7.71 -22.68 -1.07
CA ILE A 110 -8.74 -22.58 -2.10
C ILE A 110 -9.20 -21.13 -2.15
N VAL A 111 -8.84 -20.41 -3.20
CA VAL A 111 -9.13 -18.98 -3.36
C VAL A 111 -10.08 -18.78 -4.53
N GLY A 112 -11.27 -18.26 -4.25
CA GLY A 112 -12.27 -17.93 -5.26
C GLY A 112 -12.10 -16.51 -5.80
N HIS A 113 -12.33 -16.35 -7.10
CA HIS A 113 -12.24 -15.09 -7.83
C HIS A 113 -13.48 -14.87 -8.70
N THR A 114 -13.72 -13.62 -9.06
CA THR A 114 -14.74 -13.20 -10.04
C THR A 114 -14.13 -12.33 -11.13
N ASP A 115 -14.89 -12.10 -12.19
CA ASP A 115 -14.61 -10.98 -13.09
C ASP A 115 -15.10 -9.66 -12.46
N THR A 116 -14.86 -8.54 -13.13
CA THR A 116 -15.22 -7.19 -12.67
C THR A 116 -16.67 -6.81 -13.01
N SER A 117 -17.48 -7.75 -13.44
CA SER A 117 -18.87 -7.49 -13.84
C SER A 117 -19.79 -7.58 -12.63
N GLY A 118 -20.47 -6.49 -12.34
CA GLY A 118 -21.43 -6.39 -11.23
C GLY A 118 -20.89 -5.62 -10.02
N ASP A 119 -21.56 -5.74 -8.92
CA ASP A 119 -21.23 -5.06 -7.67
C ASP A 119 -20.11 -5.78 -6.92
N ALA A 120 -19.14 -5.03 -6.39
CA ALA A 120 -17.97 -5.59 -5.71
C ALA A 120 -18.34 -6.43 -4.47
N ASP A 121 -19.34 -6.00 -3.69
CA ASP A 121 -19.79 -6.77 -2.52
C ASP A 121 -20.49 -8.08 -2.95
N TYR A 122 -21.19 -8.06 -4.08
CA TYR A 122 -21.76 -9.26 -4.67
C TYR A 122 -20.65 -10.21 -5.13
N ASN A 123 -19.66 -9.70 -5.86
CA ASN A 123 -18.51 -10.44 -6.33
C ASN A 123 -17.68 -11.04 -5.18
N GLN A 124 -17.55 -10.32 -4.07
CA GLN A 124 -16.92 -10.84 -2.86
C GLN A 124 -17.68 -12.07 -2.32
N ARG A 125 -19.02 -12.01 -2.21
CA ARG A 125 -19.84 -13.14 -1.75
C ARG A 125 -19.82 -14.31 -2.73
N LEU A 126 -19.84 -14.03 -4.04
CA LEU A 126 -19.80 -15.05 -5.10
C LEU A 126 -18.47 -15.81 -5.09
N SER A 127 -17.35 -15.11 -4.91
CA SER A 127 -16.02 -15.74 -4.82
C SER A 127 -15.92 -16.69 -3.63
N VAL A 128 -16.44 -16.30 -2.45
CA VAL A 128 -16.50 -17.17 -1.27
C VAL A 128 -17.39 -18.42 -1.53
N ARG A 129 -18.53 -18.25 -2.21
CA ARG A 129 -19.40 -19.40 -2.58
C ARG A 129 -18.67 -20.37 -3.50
N ARG A 130 -17.94 -19.87 -4.51
CA ARG A 130 -17.13 -20.69 -5.42
C ARG A 130 -16.08 -21.50 -4.67
N ALA A 131 -15.34 -20.87 -3.76
CA ALA A 131 -14.36 -21.56 -2.93
C ALA A 131 -15.01 -22.66 -2.07
N ASN A 132 -16.13 -22.36 -1.43
CA ASN A 132 -16.85 -23.34 -0.58
C ASN A 132 -17.39 -24.54 -1.36
N VAL A 133 -17.92 -24.35 -2.56
CA VAL A 133 -18.39 -25.47 -3.40
C VAL A 133 -17.24 -26.39 -3.80
N VAL A 134 -16.06 -25.84 -4.08
CA VAL A 134 -14.84 -26.62 -4.33
C VAL A 134 -14.44 -27.42 -3.08
N VAL A 135 -14.48 -26.80 -1.89
CA VAL A 135 -14.23 -27.50 -0.62
C VAL A 135 -15.17 -28.69 -0.44
N GLU A 136 -16.48 -28.49 -0.62
CA GLU A 136 -17.47 -29.57 -0.47
C GLU A 136 -17.23 -30.72 -1.48
N ALA A 137 -16.88 -30.36 -2.73
CA ALA A 137 -16.52 -31.35 -3.73
C ALA A 137 -15.28 -32.15 -3.32
N LEU A 138 -14.21 -31.49 -2.88
CA LEU A 138 -12.99 -32.18 -2.41
C LEU A 138 -13.25 -33.04 -1.18
N VAL A 139 -14.07 -32.61 -0.23
CA VAL A 139 -14.48 -33.44 0.92
C VAL A 139 -15.24 -34.68 0.47
N THR A 140 -16.16 -34.53 -0.47
CA THR A 140 -16.91 -35.66 -1.05
C THR A 140 -15.97 -36.66 -1.74
N MET A 141 -14.88 -36.18 -2.35
CA MET A 141 -13.83 -36.99 -2.97
C MET A 141 -12.82 -37.57 -1.98
N GLY A 142 -13.00 -37.30 -0.67
CA GLY A 142 -12.20 -37.89 0.40
C GLY A 142 -11.06 -37.03 0.94
N ALA A 143 -11.06 -35.73 0.66
CA ALA A 143 -10.14 -34.79 1.32
C ALA A 143 -10.57 -34.53 2.77
N ARG A 144 -9.61 -34.36 3.67
CA ARG A 144 -9.88 -34.02 5.07
C ARG A 144 -10.26 -32.53 5.18
N ARG A 145 -11.44 -32.25 5.71
CA ARG A 145 -11.93 -30.88 5.89
C ARG A 145 -10.94 -29.96 6.62
N ALA A 146 -10.24 -30.49 7.62
CA ALA A 146 -9.27 -29.73 8.40
C ALA A 146 -8.03 -29.28 7.60
N ALA A 147 -7.79 -29.89 6.43
CA ALA A 147 -6.68 -29.52 5.55
C ALA A 147 -7.09 -28.48 4.49
N LEU A 148 -8.37 -28.11 4.41
CA LEU A 148 -8.91 -27.25 3.36
C LEU A 148 -9.20 -25.84 3.92
N HIS A 149 -8.56 -24.83 3.33
CA HIS A 149 -8.71 -23.43 3.69
C HIS A 149 -9.32 -22.66 2.53
N ALA A 150 -10.58 -22.23 2.70
CA ALA A 150 -11.31 -21.50 1.67
C ALA A 150 -11.33 -20.00 1.95
N SER A 151 -11.09 -19.21 0.92
CA SER A 151 -11.27 -17.76 0.94
C SER A 151 -11.79 -17.26 -0.41
N GLY A 152 -12.34 -16.06 -0.42
CA GLY A 152 -12.74 -15.39 -1.65
C GLY A 152 -12.19 -13.98 -1.67
N VAL A 153 -11.70 -13.53 -2.80
CA VAL A 153 -11.11 -12.20 -3.01
C VAL A 153 -11.94 -11.34 -3.96
N GLY A 154 -13.09 -11.86 -4.43
CA GLY A 154 -13.93 -11.13 -5.37
C GLY A 154 -13.19 -10.83 -6.66
N GLU A 155 -13.26 -9.58 -7.08
CA GLU A 155 -12.64 -9.03 -8.29
C GLU A 155 -11.29 -8.35 -8.05
N THR A 156 -10.74 -8.41 -6.84
CA THR A 156 -9.53 -7.67 -6.48
C THR A 156 -8.23 -8.31 -6.99
N ASP A 157 -8.28 -9.60 -7.35
CA ASP A 157 -7.15 -10.32 -7.90
C ASP A 157 -7.53 -10.99 -9.23
N LEU A 158 -7.21 -10.32 -10.32
CA LEU A 158 -7.57 -10.69 -11.68
C LEU A 158 -6.44 -11.48 -12.36
N ALA A 159 -6.79 -12.59 -13.00
CA ALA A 159 -5.86 -13.31 -13.89
C ALA A 159 -5.58 -12.51 -15.17
N VAL A 160 -6.58 -11.78 -15.65
CA VAL A 160 -6.50 -10.88 -16.78
C VAL A 160 -6.99 -9.52 -16.35
N GLN A 161 -6.14 -8.52 -16.43
CA GLN A 161 -6.51 -7.16 -16.09
C GLN A 161 -7.59 -6.64 -17.04
N THR A 162 -8.72 -6.25 -16.47
CA THR A 162 -9.86 -5.68 -17.21
C THR A 162 -10.30 -4.39 -16.52
N GLY A 163 -10.98 -3.52 -17.27
CA GLY A 163 -11.70 -2.41 -16.68
C GLY A 163 -12.89 -2.91 -15.85
N ASP A 164 -13.56 -1.99 -15.16
CA ASP A 164 -14.78 -2.26 -14.42
C ASP A 164 -15.94 -2.68 -15.33
N GLY A 165 -16.83 -3.55 -14.84
CA GLY A 165 -18.00 -4.03 -15.57
C GLY A 165 -17.73 -5.03 -16.69
N VAL A 166 -16.52 -5.53 -16.85
CA VAL A 166 -16.12 -6.43 -17.95
C VAL A 166 -16.29 -7.89 -17.56
N ARG A 167 -16.96 -8.67 -18.42
CA ARG A 167 -17.07 -10.13 -18.30
C ARG A 167 -15.83 -10.79 -18.89
N GLU A 168 -15.02 -11.44 -18.06
CA GLU A 168 -13.83 -12.17 -18.49
C GLU A 168 -13.85 -13.58 -17.86
N GLU A 169 -13.90 -14.58 -18.72
CA GLU A 169 -14.00 -15.99 -18.31
C GLU A 169 -12.81 -16.44 -17.45
N ARG A 170 -11.60 -16.03 -17.80
CA ARG A 170 -10.37 -16.38 -17.08
C ARG A 170 -10.31 -15.81 -15.67
N ASN A 171 -11.07 -14.75 -15.37
CA ASN A 171 -11.18 -14.18 -14.03
C ASN A 171 -12.19 -14.96 -13.17
N ARG A 172 -13.16 -15.65 -13.78
CA ARG A 172 -14.16 -16.46 -13.05
C ARG A 172 -13.60 -17.84 -12.67
N ARG A 173 -12.69 -17.85 -11.71
CA ARG A 173 -11.92 -19.03 -11.34
C ARG A 173 -11.86 -19.27 -9.84
N THR A 174 -11.48 -20.48 -9.47
CA THR A 174 -10.98 -20.79 -8.13
C THR A 174 -9.61 -21.44 -8.27
N VAL A 175 -8.63 -20.87 -7.59
CA VAL A 175 -7.26 -21.39 -7.54
C VAL A 175 -7.14 -22.30 -6.32
N ILE A 176 -6.55 -23.46 -6.52
CA ILE A 176 -6.32 -24.48 -5.49
C ILE A 176 -4.80 -24.70 -5.43
N THR A 177 -4.20 -24.32 -4.32
CA THR A 177 -2.75 -24.44 -4.09
C THR A 177 -2.48 -25.49 -3.03
N LEU A 178 -1.73 -26.51 -3.39
CA LEU A 178 -1.30 -27.57 -2.48
C LEU A 178 0.00 -27.16 -1.81
N GLN A 179 0.06 -27.27 -0.48
CA GLN A 179 1.23 -26.95 0.32
C GLN A 179 1.65 -28.15 1.19
N PRO A 180 2.94 -28.40 1.31
CA PRO A 180 3.47 -29.48 2.14
C PRO A 180 3.19 -29.31 3.64
#